data_6dbe6dcb1e42e163e45c998eb379fdd4
#
_entry.id   6dbe6dcb1e42e163e45c998eb379fdd4
#
_cell.length_a   1.000
_cell.length_b   1.000
_cell.length_c   1.000
_cell.angle_alpha   90.00
_cell.angle_beta   90.00
_cell.angle_gamma   90.00
#
_symmetry.space_group_name_H-M   'P 1'
#
loop_
_entity.id
_entity.type
_entity.pdbx_description
1 polymer ?
#
loop_
_entity_poly.entity_id
_entity_poly.type
_entity_poly.pdbx_seq_one_letter_code
_entity_poly.pdbx_strand_id
1 'polypeptide(L)'
;MKTVEELLQCPYWIVDILPSQVPEDSPGQYFAVEEYFLQGERIEEIKQKHTALILKLNCYRDIAISDEAVINPSPKHIADEMKKRYLYIMTGESMILSEPDDTHLTVFNPDPRLLELIRQIASGEGLFVW
;
A
#
# COMPACT_ATOMS: atom_id res chain seq x y z
N MET A 1 7.74 18.02 -10.61
CA MET A 1 7.13 17.03 -9.71
C MET A 1 5.66 16.85 -10.05
N LYS A 2 5.16 15.62 -10.06
CA LYS A 2 3.75 15.35 -10.36
C LYS A 2 2.86 15.63 -9.14
N THR A 3 1.68 16.17 -9.41
CA THR A 3 0.64 16.35 -8.37
C THR A 3 -0.03 14.99 -8.07
N VAL A 4 -0.82 14.95 -6.99
CA VAL A 4 -1.62 13.76 -6.66
C VAL A 4 -2.54 13.42 -7.84
N GLU A 5 -3.22 14.41 -8.42
CA GLU A 5 -4.12 14.20 -9.55
C GLU A 5 -3.40 13.63 -10.78
N GLU A 6 -2.18 14.10 -11.04
CA GLU A 6 -1.38 13.56 -12.15
C GLU A 6 -0.92 12.12 -11.86
N LEU A 7 -0.52 11.84 -10.62
CA LEU A 7 -0.10 10.50 -10.22
C LEU A 7 -1.23 9.49 -10.32
N LEU A 8 -2.47 9.89 -10.00
CA LEU A 8 -3.64 9.01 -10.15
C LEU A 8 -3.89 8.59 -11.59
N GLN A 9 -3.33 9.29 -12.58
CA GLN A 9 -3.43 8.94 -13.99
C GLN A 9 -2.27 8.08 -14.50
N CYS A 10 -1.26 7.85 -13.65
CA CYS A 10 -0.10 7.06 -14.03
C CYS A 10 -0.38 5.55 -13.92
N PRO A 11 0.44 4.72 -14.58
CA PRO A 11 0.38 3.28 -14.36
C PRO A 11 0.54 2.94 -12.89
N TYR A 12 -0.16 1.91 -12.45
CA TYR A 12 -0.14 1.51 -11.04
C TYR A 12 -0.04 0.00 -10.89
N TRP A 13 0.38 -0.40 -9.71
CA TRP A 13 0.45 -1.80 -9.28
C TRP A 13 -0.29 -1.94 -7.95
N ILE A 14 -0.73 -3.16 -7.67
CA ILE A 14 -1.46 -3.48 -6.44
C ILE A 14 -0.57 -4.34 -5.54
N VAL A 15 -0.51 -3.98 -4.26
CA VAL A 15 0.06 -4.82 -3.19
C VAL A 15 -1.12 -5.48 -2.50
N ASP A 16 -1.20 -6.81 -2.53
CA ASP A 16 -2.42 -7.53 -2.17
C ASP A 16 -2.11 -8.81 -1.39
N ILE A 17 -3.13 -9.33 -0.73
CA ILE A 17 -3.08 -10.66 -0.12
C ILE A 17 -3.20 -11.76 -1.16
N LEU A 18 -3.64 -11.44 -2.38
CA LEU A 18 -3.77 -12.36 -3.50
C LEU A 18 -2.67 -12.12 -4.53
N PRO A 19 -2.22 -13.16 -5.24
CA PRO A 19 -1.09 -13.04 -6.17
C PRO A 19 -1.41 -12.34 -7.49
N SER A 20 -2.71 -12.22 -7.82
CA SER A 20 -3.15 -11.59 -9.07
C SER A 20 -4.59 -11.16 -8.96
N GLN A 21 -5.03 -10.32 -9.90
CA GLN A 21 -6.43 -9.92 -9.97
C GLN A 21 -7.32 -11.14 -10.22
N VAL A 22 -8.40 -11.24 -9.43
CA VAL A 22 -9.39 -12.32 -9.62
C VAL A 22 -10.24 -11.99 -10.84
N PRO A 23 -10.35 -12.91 -11.83
CA PRO A 23 -11.19 -12.70 -13.01
C PRO A 23 -12.66 -12.54 -12.64
N GLU A 24 -13.40 -11.74 -13.41
CA GLU A 24 -14.84 -11.51 -13.18
C GLU A 24 -15.65 -12.80 -13.26
N ASP A 25 -15.25 -13.74 -14.10
CA ASP A 25 -15.92 -15.03 -14.32
C ASP A 25 -15.38 -16.14 -13.44
N SER A 26 -14.57 -15.83 -12.44
CA SER A 26 -14.02 -16.83 -11.54
C SER A 26 -15.14 -17.59 -10.80
N PRO A 27 -15.04 -18.92 -10.72
CA PRO A 27 -16.06 -19.72 -10.02
C PRO A 27 -15.92 -19.67 -8.49
N GLY A 28 -14.92 -18.97 -7.97
CA GLY A 28 -14.62 -18.92 -6.54
C GLY A 28 -15.48 -17.93 -5.77
N GLN A 29 -15.11 -17.72 -4.52
CA GLN A 29 -15.86 -16.91 -3.55
C GLN A 29 -15.13 -15.61 -3.20
N TYR A 30 -14.66 -14.89 -4.20
CA TYR A 30 -13.84 -13.69 -3.97
C TYR A 30 -14.49 -12.71 -2.98
N PHE A 31 -15.77 -12.36 -3.19
CA PHE A 31 -16.45 -11.38 -2.35
C PHE A 31 -16.63 -11.87 -0.92
N ALA A 32 -16.93 -13.14 -0.73
CA ALA A 32 -17.09 -13.73 0.61
C ALA A 32 -15.76 -13.77 1.35
N VAL A 33 -14.67 -14.10 0.65
CA VAL A 33 -13.32 -14.13 1.23
C VAL A 33 -12.85 -12.73 1.57
N GLU A 34 -13.05 -11.77 0.67
CA GLU A 34 -12.70 -10.38 0.93
C GLU A 34 -13.44 -9.85 2.15
N GLU A 35 -14.74 -10.08 2.23
CA GLU A 35 -15.55 -9.67 3.38
C GLU A 35 -15.04 -10.29 4.68
N TYR A 36 -14.65 -11.56 4.64
CA TYR A 36 -14.06 -12.24 5.80
C TYR A 36 -12.80 -11.52 6.30
N PHE A 37 -11.89 -11.14 5.38
CA PHE A 37 -10.66 -10.46 5.76
C PHE A 37 -10.86 -8.99 6.17
N LEU A 38 -11.99 -8.38 5.78
CA LEU A 38 -12.28 -6.99 6.16
C LEU A 38 -12.83 -6.87 7.58
N GLN A 39 -13.10 -7.98 8.28
CA GLN A 39 -13.75 -7.95 9.59
C GLN A 39 -12.79 -8.16 10.75
N GLY A 40 -13.04 -7.42 11.85
CA GLY A 40 -12.40 -7.65 13.14
C GLY A 40 -10.89 -7.55 13.10
N GLU A 41 -10.24 -8.48 13.77
CA GLU A 41 -8.77 -8.50 13.87
C GLU A 41 -8.08 -8.86 12.55
N ARG A 42 -8.80 -9.46 11.62
CA ARG A 42 -8.21 -9.89 10.34
C ARG A 42 -7.77 -8.70 9.48
N ILE A 43 -8.59 -7.66 9.42
CA ILE A 43 -8.18 -6.45 8.68
C ILE A 43 -7.03 -5.74 9.41
N GLU A 44 -7.03 -5.76 10.74
CA GLU A 44 -5.93 -5.18 11.52
C GLU A 44 -4.60 -5.86 11.22
N GLU A 45 -4.57 -7.18 11.11
CA GLU A 45 -3.38 -7.95 10.75
C GLU A 45 -2.86 -7.56 9.37
N ILE A 46 -3.76 -7.41 8.40
CA ILE A 46 -3.39 -6.97 7.04
C ILE A 46 -2.82 -5.56 7.09
N LYS A 47 -3.45 -4.65 7.79
CA LYS A 47 -2.98 -3.26 7.90
C LYS A 47 -1.64 -3.18 8.64
N GLN A 48 -1.35 -4.07 9.58
CA GLN A 48 -0.02 -4.17 10.17
C GLN A 48 1.05 -4.54 9.15
N LYS A 49 0.73 -5.44 8.21
CA LYS A 49 1.63 -5.79 7.13
C LYS A 49 1.86 -4.60 6.19
N HIS A 50 0.81 -3.85 5.86
CA HIS A 50 0.92 -2.63 5.06
C HIS A 50 1.82 -1.60 5.76
N THR A 51 1.62 -1.39 7.04
CA THR A 51 2.44 -0.47 7.84
C THR A 51 3.89 -0.93 7.85
N ALA A 52 4.15 -2.21 8.10
CA ALA A 52 5.50 -2.76 8.09
C ALA A 52 6.18 -2.54 6.73
N LEU A 53 5.44 -2.72 5.63
CA LEU A 53 5.98 -2.48 4.29
C LEU A 53 6.42 -1.02 4.14
N ILE A 54 5.57 -0.07 4.51
CA ILE A 54 5.88 1.35 4.40
C ILE A 54 7.09 1.72 5.27
N LEU A 55 7.14 1.24 6.52
CA LEU A 55 8.25 1.54 7.42
C LEU A 55 9.57 0.93 6.92
N LYS A 56 9.52 -0.28 6.39
CA LYS A 56 10.71 -0.91 5.80
C LYS A 56 11.16 -0.19 4.54
N LEU A 57 10.21 0.24 3.71
CA LEU A 57 10.51 1.06 2.54
C LEU A 57 11.20 2.37 2.92
N ASN A 58 10.77 2.98 4.01
CA ASN A 58 11.36 4.22 4.52
C ASN A 58 12.82 4.05 4.94
N CYS A 59 13.29 2.84 5.18
CA CYS A 59 14.71 2.59 5.42
C CYS A 59 15.58 2.84 4.18
N TYR A 60 14.99 2.80 3.00
CA TYR A 60 15.70 2.92 1.71
C TYR A 60 15.33 4.20 0.96
N ARG A 61 14.19 4.76 1.20
CA ARG A 61 13.65 5.91 0.48
C ARG A 61 13.04 6.92 1.45
N ASP A 62 13.18 8.20 1.14
CA ASP A 62 12.45 9.24 1.86
C ASP A 62 10.95 9.11 1.62
N ILE A 63 10.17 9.32 2.67
CA ILE A 63 8.71 9.23 2.63
C ILE A 63 8.11 10.50 3.22
N ALA A 64 7.00 10.94 2.66
CA ALA A 64 6.19 12.02 3.21
C ALA A 64 4.71 11.70 3.02
N ILE A 65 3.89 12.13 3.95
CA ILE A 65 2.43 12.10 3.81
C ILE A 65 2.03 13.35 3.04
N SER A 66 1.22 13.21 1.99
CA SER A 66 1.00 14.26 0.99
C SER A 66 0.44 15.58 1.53
N ASP A 67 -0.30 15.55 2.65
CA ASP A 67 -0.89 16.73 3.26
C ASP A 67 -0.09 17.21 4.48
N GLU A 68 1.14 16.73 4.66
CA GLU A 68 2.02 17.12 5.75
C GLU A 68 3.35 17.60 5.20
N ALA A 69 3.98 18.53 5.91
CA ALA A 69 5.21 19.17 5.45
C ALA A 69 6.48 18.51 5.98
N VAL A 70 6.39 17.31 6.55
CA VAL A 70 7.51 16.62 7.19
C VAL A 70 8.03 15.50 6.29
N ILE A 71 9.33 15.50 6.03
CA ILE A 71 10.03 14.41 5.35
C ILE A 71 10.45 13.40 6.42
N ASN A 72 10.15 12.13 6.16
CA ASN A 72 10.45 11.03 7.08
C ASN A 72 9.84 11.26 8.47
N PRO A 73 8.50 11.35 8.58
CA PRO A 73 7.87 11.43 9.88
C PRO A 73 8.19 10.20 10.72
N SER A 74 8.00 10.28 12.04
CA SER A 74 8.35 9.17 12.92
C SER A 74 7.58 7.89 12.53
N PRO A 75 8.17 6.70 12.76
CA PRO A 75 7.45 5.45 12.51
C PRO A 75 6.11 5.36 13.21
N LYS A 76 6.04 5.84 14.46
CA LYS A 76 4.78 5.86 15.21
C LYS A 76 3.74 6.75 14.53
N HIS A 77 4.12 7.92 14.03
CA HIS A 77 3.21 8.82 13.34
C HIS A 77 2.67 8.18 12.06
N ILE A 78 3.55 7.58 11.26
CA ILE A 78 3.13 6.88 10.03
C ILE A 78 2.14 5.76 10.38
N ALA A 79 2.47 4.92 11.36
CA ALA A 79 1.63 3.81 11.77
C ALA A 79 0.27 4.29 12.27
N ASP A 80 0.23 5.33 13.10
CA ASP A 80 -1.01 5.87 13.64
C ASP A 80 -1.90 6.46 12.53
N GLU A 81 -1.31 7.20 11.58
CA GLU A 81 -2.07 7.80 10.48
C GLU A 81 -2.60 6.76 9.50
N MET A 82 -1.85 5.70 9.23
CA MET A 82 -2.32 4.61 8.37
C MET A 82 -3.52 3.88 8.94
N LYS A 83 -3.69 3.87 10.25
CA LYS A 83 -4.86 3.27 10.92
C LYS A 83 -6.09 4.16 10.90
N LYS A 84 -5.89 5.47 10.85
CA LYS A 84 -6.97 6.44 11.07
C LYS A 84 -7.66 6.91 9.82
N ARG A 85 -6.93 7.02 8.71
CA ARG A 85 -7.43 7.74 7.55
C ARG A 85 -6.83 7.27 6.24
N TYR A 86 -7.45 7.67 5.19
CA TYR A 86 -7.01 7.55 3.81
C TYR A 86 -5.76 8.40 3.61
N LEU A 87 -4.68 7.80 3.13
CA LEU A 87 -3.39 8.48 2.95
C LEU A 87 -2.84 8.32 1.55
N TYR A 88 -2.21 9.39 1.06
CA TYR A 88 -1.26 9.31 -0.05
C TYR A 88 0.14 9.44 0.52
N ILE A 89 0.94 8.40 0.38
CA ILE A 89 2.32 8.35 0.85
C ILE A 89 3.23 8.60 -0.34
N MET A 90 3.99 9.69 -0.29
CA MET A 90 4.85 10.12 -1.37
C MET A 90 6.26 9.60 -1.17
N THR A 91 6.88 9.07 -2.21
CA THR A 91 8.29 8.68 -2.22
C THR A 91 8.87 8.97 -3.60
N GLY A 92 9.77 9.97 -3.69
CA GLY A 92 10.26 10.45 -4.96
C GLY A 92 9.11 10.95 -5.83
N GLU A 93 9.02 10.44 -7.06
CA GLU A 93 7.94 10.75 -7.99
C GLU A 93 6.84 9.67 -8.01
N SER A 94 6.80 8.85 -6.98
CA SER A 94 5.83 7.77 -6.83
C SER A 94 4.90 8.04 -5.65
N MET A 95 3.78 7.35 -5.63
CA MET A 95 2.77 7.55 -4.58
C MET A 95 2.16 6.22 -4.22
N ILE A 96 1.96 5.98 -2.92
CA ILE A 96 1.29 4.80 -2.42
C ILE A 96 0.01 5.23 -1.72
N LEU A 97 -1.11 4.69 -2.18
CA LEU A 97 -2.42 4.94 -1.58
C LEU A 97 -2.70 3.87 -0.54
N SER A 98 -3.01 4.29 0.68
CA SER A 98 -3.40 3.43 1.79
C SER A 98 -4.76 3.85 2.34
N GLU A 99 -5.67 2.88 2.44
CA GLU A 99 -7.00 3.04 3.03
C GLU A 99 -7.12 2.11 4.23
N PRO A 100 -7.59 2.60 5.40
CA PRO A 100 -7.62 1.79 6.63
C PRO A 100 -8.50 0.54 6.54
N ASP A 101 -9.49 0.56 5.68
CA ASP A 101 -10.49 -0.49 5.52
C ASP A 101 -10.32 -1.29 4.24
N ASP A 102 -9.13 -1.30 3.65
CA ASP A 102 -8.87 -2.03 2.41
C ASP A 102 -7.80 -3.10 2.62
N THR A 103 -7.93 -4.20 1.86
CA THR A 103 -7.00 -5.33 1.91
C THR A 103 -5.76 -5.12 1.04
N HIS A 104 -5.69 -4.03 0.28
CA HIS A 104 -4.58 -3.77 -0.63
C HIS A 104 -4.07 -2.34 -0.53
N LEU A 105 -2.86 -2.13 -1.07
CA LEU A 105 -2.29 -0.81 -1.34
C LEU A 105 -2.20 -0.62 -2.85
N THR A 106 -2.26 0.61 -3.30
CA THR A 106 -2.04 0.94 -4.72
C THR A 106 -0.77 1.76 -4.85
N VAL A 107 0.12 1.34 -5.73
CA VAL A 107 1.40 2.01 -5.98
C VAL A 107 1.35 2.67 -7.36
N PHE A 108 1.43 3.99 -7.38
CA PHE A 108 1.37 4.79 -8.61
C PHE A 108 2.75 5.23 -9.04
N ASN A 109 3.05 5.04 -10.31
CA ASN A 109 4.24 5.56 -10.98
C ASN A 109 5.58 5.12 -10.34
N PRO A 110 5.75 3.85 -9.97
CA PRO A 110 7.02 3.41 -9.42
C PRO A 110 8.06 3.31 -10.54
N ASP A 111 9.31 3.71 -10.24
CA ASP A 111 10.43 3.34 -11.10
C ASP A 111 10.75 1.85 -10.91
N PRO A 112 11.51 1.22 -11.83
CA PRO A 112 11.79 -0.22 -11.73
C PRO A 112 12.50 -0.64 -10.43
N ARG A 113 13.35 0.19 -9.88
CA ARG A 113 14.05 -0.11 -8.61
C ARG A 113 13.09 -0.07 -7.43
N LEU A 114 12.23 0.93 -7.39
CA LEU A 114 11.22 1.03 -6.34
C LEU A 114 10.26 -0.15 -6.40
N LEU A 115 9.80 -0.51 -7.59
CA LEU A 115 8.88 -1.63 -7.77
C LEU A 115 9.51 -2.94 -7.29
N GLU A 116 10.77 -3.19 -7.65
CA GLU A 116 11.48 -4.39 -7.21
C GLU A 116 11.65 -4.41 -5.69
N LEU A 117 12.00 -3.27 -5.09
CA LEU A 117 12.13 -3.16 -3.64
C LEU A 117 10.80 -3.45 -2.95
N ILE A 118 9.71 -2.89 -3.46
CA ILE A 118 8.37 -3.15 -2.92
C ILE A 118 8.02 -4.64 -3.04
N ARG A 119 8.34 -5.29 -4.17
CA ARG A 119 8.10 -6.73 -4.35
C ARG A 119 8.83 -7.55 -3.29
N GLN A 120 10.10 -7.24 -3.03
CA GLN A 120 10.90 -7.97 -2.04
C GLN A 120 10.34 -7.79 -0.64
N ILE A 121 10.01 -6.56 -0.25
CA ILE A 121 9.45 -6.28 1.07
C ILE A 121 8.08 -6.94 1.22
N ALA A 122 7.22 -6.81 0.22
CA ALA A 122 5.89 -7.42 0.22
C ALA A 122 5.97 -8.94 0.39
N SER A 123 6.90 -9.59 -0.32
CA SER A 123 7.13 -11.04 -0.20
C SER A 123 7.47 -11.43 1.24
N GLY A 124 8.32 -10.63 1.90
CA GLY A 124 8.67 -10.86 3.31
C GLY A 124 7.51 -10.68 4.28
N GLU A 125 6.49 -9.92 3.90
CA GLU A 125 5.27 -9.72 4.70
C GLU A 125 4.16 -10.70 4.31
N GLY A 126 4.39 -11.61 3.37
CA GLY A 126 3.37 -12.53 2.89
C GLY A 126 2.36 -11.87 1.95
N LEU A 127 2.77 -10.80 1.27
CA LEU A 127 1.96 -10.09 0.30
C LEU A 127 2.51 -10.28 -1.11
N PHE A 128 1.66 -9.98 -2.09
CA PHE A 128 2.00 -10.08 -3.51
C PHE A 128 1.87 -8.73 -4.18
N VAL A 129 2.54 -8.56 -5.32
CA VAL A 129 2.46 -7.34 -6.14
C VAL A 129 2.05 -7.72 -7.55
N TRP A 130 1.00 -7.11 -8.04
CA TRP A 130 0.53 -7.35 -9.41
C TRP A 130 -0.06 -6.10 -10.05
#